data_a032c6fa120ca9e0dcfa4c9fc101efae
#
_entry.id   a032c6fa120ca9e0dcfa4c9fc101efae
#
_cell.length_a   1.000
_cell.length_b   1.000
_cell.length_c   1.000
_cell.angle_alpha   90.00
_cell.angle_beta   90.00
_cell.angle_gamma   90.00
#
_symmetry.space_group_name_H-M   'P 1'
#
loop_
_entity.id
_entity.type
_entity.pdbx_description
1 polymer ?
#
loop_
_entity_poly.entity_id
_entity_poly.type
_entity_poly.pdbx_seq_one_letter_code
_entity_poly.pdbx_strand_id
1 'polypeptide(L)'
;MDTKIIYYVHGTTYDNISKKCSGWKDVTLTELGKEQAINLGNNTPYKFDVLFTSDLIRAVESASLAFPNMIPIKDKRLRECNYGDLDGMDKSKVIYDEHIDIPFSNGESLHDVENRVREFLKYINDNYKGKVIGIIAHRAPQLALEVITKHISWKDAIDSDWRKTGNWQHGWEYIVKKEDL
;
A
#
# COMPACT_ATOMS: atom_id res chain seq x y z
N MET A 1 7.51 -15.48 17.29
CA MET A 1 8.27 -14.27 16.89
C MET A 1 7.35 -13.50 15.94
N ASP A 2 7.19 -12.23 16.21
CA ASP A 2 6.34 -11.35 15.39
C ASP A 2 7.05 -11.00 14.09
N THR A 3 6.29 -10.70 13.05
CA THR A 3 6.83 -10.26 11.76
C THR A 3 6.79 -8.74 11.71
N LYS A 4 7.94 -8.11 11.43
CA LYS A 4 8.02 -6.65 11.30
C LYS A 4 7.86 -6.24 9.84
N ILE A 5 6.95 -5.31 9.57
CA ILE A 5 6.74 -4.70 8.26
C ILE A 5 7.16 -3.23 8.30
N ILE A 6 7.90 -2.81 7.29
CA ILE A 6 8.15 -1.39 6.98
C ILE A 6 7.44 -1.09 5.67
N TYR A 7 6.42 -0.25 5.74
CA TYR A 7 5.55 0.05 4.60
C TYR A 7 5.85 1.42 4.01
N TYR A 8 5.83 1.49 2.70
CA TYR A 8 5.98 2.71 1.91
C TYR A 8 4.91 2.77 0.83
N VAL A 9 4.62 3.97 0.37
CA VAL A 9 3.77 4.20 -0.80
C VAL A 9 4.61 4.53 -2.02
N HIS A 10 4.11 4.20 -3.21
CA HIS A 10 4.77 4.51 -4.47
C HIS A 10 4.94 6.02 -4.69
N GLY A 11 5.86 6.40 -5.57
CA GLY A 11 6.09 7.78 -5.97
C GLY A 11 4.93 8.36 -6.80
N THR A 12 4.98 9.67 -7.03
CA THR A 12 3.96 10.42 -7.79
C THR A 12 3.81 9.90 -9.22
N THR A 13 2.57 9.62 -9.64
CA THR A 13 2.21 9.18 -10.98
C THR A 13 1.61 10.31 -11.81
N TYR A 14 1.47 10.11 -13.13
CA TYR A 14 0.77 11.06 -14.01
C TYR A 14 -0.71 11.23 -13.62
N ASP A 15 -1.39 10.16 -13.16
CA ASP A 15 -2.75 10.26 -12.64
C ASP A 15 -2.81 11.09 -11.35
N ASN A 16 -1.81 11.00 -10.46
CA ASN A 16 -1.75 11.85 -9.27
C ASN A 16 -1.70 13.34 -9.61
N ILE A 17 -0.87 13.72 -10.60
CA ILE A 17 -0.78 15.11 -11.08
C ILE A 17 -2.11 15.55 -11.69
N SER A 18 -2.74 14.68 -12.49
CA SER A 18 -4.02 14.94 -13.16
C SER A 18 -5.22 14.82 -12.23
N LYS A 19 -5.00 14.58 -10.91
CA LYS A 19 -6.06 14.39 -9.90
C LYS A 19 -7.03 13.26 -10.24
N LYS A 20 -6.54 12.20 -10.88
CA LYS A 20 -7.29 10.99 -11.21
C LYS A 20 -7.01 9.89 -10.19
N CYS A 21 -7.99 9.00 -10.00
CA CYS A 21 -7.80 7.74 -9.31
C CYS A 21 -7.36 6.67 -10.30
N SER A 22 -6.36 5.88 -9.95
CA SER A 22 -5.84 4.84 -10.85
C SER A 22 -6.42 3.46 -10.56
N GLY A 23 -6.75 3.17 -9.30
CA GLY A 23 -7.21 1.83 -8.91
C GLY A 23 -6.28 0.74 -9.43
N TRP A 24 -6.79 -0.17 -10.24
CA TRP A 24 -6.03 -1.24 -10.88
C TRP A 24 -5.47 -0.88 -12.26
N LYS A 25 -5.76 0.31 -12.78
CA LYS A 25 -5.16 0.80 -14.01
C LYS A 25 -3.64 0.97 -13.84
N ASP A 26 -2.86 0.51 -14.80
CA ASP A 26 -1.42 0.74 -14.83
C ASP A 26 -1.11 2.17 -15.28
N VAL A 27 -0.37 2.88 -14.42
CA VAL A 27 0.12 4.24 -14.65
C VAL A 27 1.55 4.32 -14.15
N THR A 28 2.43 4.92 -14.96
CA THR A 28 3.85 5.06 -14.65
C THR A 28 4.12 6.23 -13.71
N LEU A 29 5.30 6.22 -13.10
CA LEU A 29 5.81 7.34 -12.32
C LEU A 29 6.13 8.55 -13.22
N THR A 30 5.96 9.74 -12.67
CA THR A 30 6.54 10.97 -13.22
C THR A 30 8.03 11.04 -12.90
N GLU A 31 8.77 11.98 -13.50
CA GLU A 31 10.17 12.22 -13.10
C GLU A 31 10.28 12.55 -11.61
N LEU A 32 9.37 13.38 -11.09
CA LEU A 32 9.27 13.64 -9.66
C LEU A 32 9.04 12.34 -8.84
N GLY A 33 8.15 11.46 -9.30
CA GLY A 33 7.89 10.18 -8.64
C GLY A 33 9.12 9.26 -8.62
N LYS A 34 9.92 9.26 -9.68
CA LYS A 34 11.19 8.53 -9.73
C LYS A 34 12.22 9.09 -8.75
N GLU A 35 12.37 10.41 -8.69
CA GLU A 35 13.23 11.08 -7.72
C GLU A 35 12.79 10.78 -6.28
N GLN A 36 11.49 10.81 -6.00
CA GLN A 36 10.93 10.44 -4.70
C GLN A 36 11.29 9.00 -4.31
N ALA A 37 11.19 8.05 -5.24
CA ALA A 37 11.55 6.65 -4.99
C ALA A 37 13.05 6.49 -4.70
N ILE A 38 13.93 7.14 -5.47
CA ILE A 38 15.38 7.14 -5.23
C ILE A 38 15.71 7.75 -3.87
N ASN A 39 15.12 8.89 -3.55
CA ASN A 39 15.32 9.57 -2.28
C ASN A 39 14.83 8.74 -1.08
N LEU A 40 13.72 8.00 -1.24
CA LEU A 40 13.22 7.08 -0.23
C LEU A 40 14.26 6.00 0.08
N GLY A 41 14.82 5.36 -0.94
CA GLY A 41 15.85 4.34 -0.76
C GLY A 41 17.14 4.87 -0.12
N ASN A 42 17.57 6.07 -0.52
CA ASN A 42 18.78 6.69 0.02
C ASN A 42 18.65 7.14 1.49
N ASN A 43 17.43 7.46 1.94
CA ASN A 43 17.18 8.01 3.27
C ASN A 43 16.47 7.05 4.22
N THR A 44 16.12 5.84 3.79
CA THR A 44 15.52 4.86 4.69
C THR A 44 16.53 4.37 5.72
N PRO A 45 16.19 4.39 7.03
CA PRO A 45 17.07 3.85 8.06
C PRO A 45 16.96 2.34 8.19
N TYR A 46 16.05 1.70 7.45
CA TYR A 46 15.69 0.30 7.60
C TYR A 46 16.46 -0.60 6.63
N LYS A 47 16.79 -1.81 7.12
CA LYS A 47 17.25 -2.92 6.30
C LYS A 47 16.18 -4.00 6.28
N PHE A 48 15.91 -4.54 5.10
CA PHE A 48 14.91 -5.59 4.90
C PHE A 48 15.59 -6.92 4.62
N ASP A 49 15.00 -8.00 5.09
CA ASP A 49 15.36 -9.36 4.66
C ASP A 49 14.73 -9.69 3.31
N VAL A 50 13.53 -9.13 3.04
CA VAL A 50 12.75 -9.32 1.81
C VAL A 50 11.97 -8.06 1.48
N LEU A 51 11.78 -7.79 0.19
CA LEU A 51 11.02 -6.67 -0.33
C LEU A 51 9.82 -7.20 -1.12
N PHE A 52 8.62 -6.76 -0.76
CA PHE A 52 7.39 -7.00 -1.50
C PHE A 52 6.88 -5.71 -2.17
N THR A 53 6.15 -5.90 -3.25
CA THR A 53 5.40 -4.82 -3.91
C THR A 53 4.12 -5.37 -4.53
N SER A 54 3.14 -4.52 -4.84
CA SER A 54 2.08 -4.95 -5.74
C SER A 54 2.65 -5.18 -7.14
N ASP A 55 1.88 -5.82 -8.01
CA ASP A 55 2.27 -6.00 -9.41
C ASP A 55 1.90 -4.81 -10.32
N LEU A 56 1.29 -3.75 -9.77
CA LEU A 56 1.01 -2.51 -10.50
C LEU A 56 2.31 -1.75 -10.78
N ILE A 57 2.45 -1.25 -12.02
CA ILE A 57 3.73 -0.74 -12.54
C ILE A 57 4.33 0.37 -11.67
N ARG A 58 3.51 1.29 -11.13
CA ARG A 58 3.97 2.39 -10.27
C ARG A 58 4.65 1.92 -8.97
N ALA A 59 4.16 0.81 -8.41
CA ALA A 59 4.76 0.24 -7.20
C ALA A 59 6.04 -0.54 -7.54
N VAL A 60 6.03 -1.28 -8.64
CA VAL A 60 7.21 -2.01 -9.15
C VAL A 60 8.34 -1.06 -9.51
N GLU A 61 8.05 0.03 -10.23
CA GLU A 61 9.04 1.07 -10.57
C GLU A 61 9.61 1.71 -9.30
N SER A 62 8.74 2.08 -8.35
CA SER A 62 9.19 2.67 -7.07
C SER A 62 10.10 1.72 -6.30
N ALA A 63 9.75 0.44 -6.21
CA ALA A 63 10.54 -0.56 -5.50
C ALA A 63 11.92 -0.77 -6.15
N SER A 64 11.96 -0.84 -7.48
CA SER A 64 13.21 -1.05 -8.24
C SER A 64 14.16 0.15 -8.15
N LEU A 65 13.60 1.38 -8.13
CA LEU A 65 14.39 2.61 -7.99
C LEU A 65 14.87 2.85 -6.55
N ALA A 66 14.02 2.56 -5.57
CA ALA A 66 14.36 2.73 -4.16
C ALA A 66 15.41 1.70 -3.69
N PHE A 67 15.28 0.46 -4.15
CA PHE A 67 16.11 -0.66 -3.68
C PHE A 67 16.71 -1.45 -4.85
N PRO A 68 17.64 -0.85 -5.63
CA PRO A 68 18.16 -1.43 -6.87
C PRO A 68 18.93 -2.75 -6.67
N ASN A 69 19.36 -3.02 -5.43
CA ASN A 69 20.09 -4.26 -5.09
C ASN A 69 19.16 -5.37 -4.58
N MET A 70 17.84 -5.16 -4.57
CA MET A 70 16.85 -6.15 -4.16
C MET A 70 15.91 -6.46 -5.31
N ILE A 71 15.53 -7.72 -5.45
CA ILE A 71 14.49 -8.13 -6.41
C ILE A 71 13.17 -8.17 -5.65
N PRO A 72 12.22 -7.25 -5.92
CA PRO A 72 10.96 -7.22 -5.21
C PRO A 72 10.07 -8.40 -5.62
N ILE A 73 9.45 -9.05 -4.63
CA ILE A 73 8.44 -10.08 -4.85
C ILE A 73 7.10 -9.37 -5.10
N LYS A 74 6.52 -9.62 -6.27
CA LYS A 74 5.22 -9.04 -6.66
C LYS A 74 4.09 -9.87 -6.07
N ASP A 75 3.14 -9.20 -5.41
CA ASP A 75 1.95 -9.85 -4.84
C ASP A 75 0.68 -9.03 -5.13
N LYS A 76 -0.28 -9.64 -5.83
CA LYS A 76 -1.55 -9.00 -6.21
C LYS A 76 -2.40 -8.58 -5.00
N ARG A 77 -2.24 -9.25 -3.86
CA ARG A 77 -2.94 -8.92 -2.63
C ARG A 77 -2.56 -7.54 -2.07
N LEU A 78 -1.44 -6.96 -2.56
CA LEU A 78 -0.98 -5.61 -2.21
C LEU A 78 -1.45 -4.52 -3.21
N ARG A 79 -2.26 -4.84 -4.23
CA ARG A 79 -2.82 -3.85 -5.16
C ARG A 79 -3.64 -2.78 -4.41
N GLU A 80 -3.75 -1.61 -5.04
CA GLU A 80 -4.72 -0.58 -4.63
C GLU A 80 -6.15 -1.16 -4.63
N CYS A 81 -7.10 -0.51 -3.96
CA CYS A 81 -8.50 -0.84 -4.12
C CYS A 81 -8.89 -0.75 -5.60
N ASN A 82 -9.61 -1.77 -6.08
CA ASN A 82 -10.21 -1.73 -7.40
C ASN A 82 -11.42 -0.78 -7.36
N TYR A 83 -11.28 0.40 -7.94
CA TYR A 83 -12.39 1.36 -7.99
C TYR A 83 -13.37 1.07 -9.14
N GLY A 84 -13.14 0.00 -9.90
CA GLY A 84 -14.02 -0.43 -10.98
C GLY A 84 -14.28 0.66 -12.01
N ASP A 85 -15.53 1.05 -12.19
CA ASP A 85 -15.94 2.06 -13.18
C ASP A 85 -15.34 3.46 -12.91
N LEU A 86 -14.79 3.71 -11.72
CA LEU A 86 -14.14 4.98 -11.38
C LEU A 86 -12.66 5.02 -11.76
N ASP A 87 -12.03 3.90 -12.16
CA ASP A 87 -10.62 3.86 -12.56
C ASP A 87 -10.34 4.86 -13.71
N GLY A 88 -9.43 5.80 -13.46
CA GLY A 88 -9.11 6.89 -14.40
C GLY A 88 -10.01 8.13 -14.30
N MET A 89 -11.03 8.11 -13.45
CA MET A 89 -11.91 9.25 -13.20
C MET A 89 -11.28 10.24 -12.20
N ASP A 90 -11.96 11.36 -11.95
CA ASP A 90 -11.56 12.33 -10.93
C ASP A 90 -11.53 11.67 -9.54
N LYS A 91 -10.41 11.82 -8.83
CA LYS A 91 -10.20 11.19 -7.52
C LYS A 91 -11.20 11.63 -6.45
N SER A 92 -11.84 12.79 -6.63
CA SER A 92 -12.87 13.28 -5.69
C SER A 92 -14.11 12.39 -5.65
N LYS A 93 -14.32 11.55 -6.68
CA LYS A 93 -15.41 10.57 -6.73
C LYS A 93 -15.16 9.34 -5.86
N VAL A 94 -13.92 9.12 -5.41
CA VAL A 94 -13.57 7.97 -4.56
C VAL A 94 -13.78 8.36 -3.10
N ILE A 95 -14.93 7.99 -2.54
CA ILE A 95 -15.33 8.29 -1.16
C ILE A 95 -15.27 6.99 -0.36
N TYR A 96 -14.19 6.77 0.37
CA TYR A 96 -13.95 5.52 1.11
C TYR A 96 -15.03 5.21 2.14
N ASP A 97 -15.56 6.23 2.84
CA ASP A 97 -16.61 6.05 3.85
C ASP A 97 -17.88 5.38 3.29
N GLU A 98 -18.18 5.57 2.01
CA GLU A 98 -19.35 4.98 1.34
C GLU A 98 -19.09 3.54 0.87
N HIS A 99 -17.82 3.13 0.83
CA HIS A 99 -17.38 1.86 0.25
C HIS A 99 -16.65 0.95 1.24
N ILE A 100 -16.89 1.13 2.55
CA ILE A 100 -16.35 0.21 3.56
C ILE A 100 -16.92 -1.18 3.34
N ASP A 101 -18.25 -1.30 3.31
CA ASP A 101 -19.00 -2.55 3.15
C ASP A 101 -19.53 -2.75 1.72
N ILE A 102 -19.78 -1.65 1.00
CA ILE A 102 -20.41 -1.66 -0.32
C ILE A 102 -19.32 -1.53 -1.39
N PRO A 103 -19.13 -2.53 -2.26
CA PRO A 103 -18.14 -2.43 -3.33
C PRO A 103 -18.38 -1.25 -4.26
N PHE A 104 -17.29 -0.67 -4.80
CA PHE A 104 -17.38 0.18 -5.98
C PHE A 104 -18.03 -0.59 -7.13
N SER A 105 -18.74 0.10 -8.02
CA SER A 105 -19.35 -0.54 -9.20
C SER A 105 -18.29 -1.26 -10.02
N ASN A 106 -18.43 -2.56 -10.23
CA ASN A 106 -17.44 -3.45 -10.85
C ASN A 106 -16.05 -3.46 -10.17
N GLY A 107 -16.00 -3.14 -8.86
CA GLY A 107 -14.77 -3.04 -8.08
C GLY A 107 -14.84 -3.79 -6.75
N GLU A 108 -14.02 -3.34 -5.80
CA GLU A 108 -13.90 -3.88 -4.44
C GLU A 108 -14.56 -2.96 -3.42
N SER A 109 -14.97 -3.51 -2.28
CA SER A 109 -15.15 -2.77 -1.02
C SER A 109 -13.82 -2.68 -0.27
N LEU A 110 -13.75 -1.84 0.78
CA LEU A 110 -12.57 -1.80 1.65
C LEU A 110 -12.42 -3.09 2.47
N HIS A 111 -13.52 -3.77 2.82
CA HIS A 111 -13.47 -5.09 3.43
C HIS A 111 -12.89 -6.15 2.48
N ASP A 112 -13.13 -6.07 1.17
CA ASP A 112 -12.48 -6.98 0.20
C ASP A 112 -10.95 -6.74 0.20
N VAL A 113 -10.52 -5.47 0.26
CA VAL A 113 -9.11 -5.13 0.40
C VAL A 113 -8.54 -5.70 1.71
N GLU A 114 -9.24 -5.54 2.83
CA GLU A 114 -8.82 -6.08 4.12
C GLU A 114 -8.65 -7.60 4.06
N ASN A 115 -9.61 -8.30 3.49
CA ASN A 115 -9.58 -9.77 3.38
C ASN A 115 -8.33 -10.25 2.63
N ARG A 116 -8.00 -9.65 1.47
CA ARG A 116 -6.80 -10.05 0.72
C ARG A 116 -5.50 -9.64 1.42
N VAL A 117 -5.49 -8.54 2.17
CA VAL A 117 -4.33 -8.16 2.99
C VAL A 117 -4.14 -9.12 4.16
N ARG A 118 -5.22 -9.58 4.82
CA ARG A 118 -5.15 -10.63 5.85
C ARG A 118 -4.56 -11.93 5.30
N GLU A 119 -4.96 -12.35 4.10
CA GLU A 119 -4.36 -13.52 3.44
C GLU A 119 -2.87 -13.32 3.14
N PHE A 120 -2.47 -12.11 2.73
CA PHE A 120 -1.06 -11.77 2.56
C PHE A 120 -0.30 -11.84 3.89
N LEU A 121 -0.87 -11.30 4.97
CA LEU A 121 -0.24 -11.33 6.29
C LEU A 121 -0.08 -12.77 6.83
N LYS A 122 -1.07 -13.65 6.63
CA LYS A 122 -0.93 -15.07 6.93
C LYS A 122 0.23 -15.70 6.16
N TYR A 123 0.29 -15.42 4.85
CA TYR A 123 1.37 -15.94 4.00
C TYR A 123 2.75 -15.49 4.49
N ILE A 124 2.95 -14.22 4.80
CA ILE A 124 4.26 -13.74 5.27
C ILE A 124 4.59 -14.26 6.67
N ASN A 125 3.60 -14.40 7.56
CA ASN A 125 3.81 -14.98 8.86
C ASN A 125 4.25 -16.45 8.79
N ASP A 126 3.72 -17.21 7.85
CA ASP A 126 4.06 -18.63 7.67
C ASP A 126 5.43 -18.83 7.03
N ASN A 127 5.81 -17.95 6.07
CA ASN A 127 6.98 -18.13 5.23
C ASN A 127 8.18 -17.25 5.61
N TYR A 128 7.96 -16.15 6.34
CA TYR A 128 8.97 -15.13 6.65
C TYR A 128 9.00 -14.75 8.14
N LYS A 129 8.65 -15.68 9.00
CA LYS A 129 8.57 -15.47 10.45
C LYS A 129 9.89 -14.92 11.02
N GLY A 130 9.80 -13.83 11.78
CA GLY A 130 10.94 -13.17 12.43
C GLY A 130 11.81 -12.35 11.46
N LYS A 131 11.38 -12.17 10.22
CA LYS A 131 12.04 -11.34 9.22
C LYS A 131 11.55 -9.90 9.27
N VAL A 132 12.38 -8.98 8.78
CA VAL A 132 12.01 -7.60 8.50
C VAL A 132 11.60 -7.48 7.03
N ILE A 133 10.34 -7.13 6.79
CA ILE A 133 9.73 -7.09 5.46
C ILE A 133 9.54 -5.65 5.03
N GLY A 134 10.16 -5.27 3.89
CA GLY A 134 9.84 -4.03 3.20
C GLY A 134 8.63 -4.21 2.29
N ILE A 135 7.72 -3.25 2.26
CA ILE A 135 6.60 -3.22 1.32
C ILE A 135 6.53 -1.86 0.65
N ILE A 136 6.47 -1.82 -0.68
CA ILE A 136 6.09 -0.61 -1.42
C ILE A 136 4.78 -0.90 -2.16
N ALA A 137 3.71 -0.20 -1.77
CA ALA A 137 2.40 -0.41 -2.38
C ALA A 137 1.53 0.87 -2.37
N HIS A 138 0.29 0.81 -1.88
CA HIS A 138 -0.75 1.81 -2.11
C HIS A 138 -1.47 2.22 -0.82
N ARG A 139 -2.45 3.15 -0.98
CA ARG A 139 -3.22 3.70 0.14
C ARG A 139 -4.12 2.66 0.81
N ALA A 140 -4.98 1.99 0.06
CA ALA A 140 -5.98 1.09 0.66
C ALA A 140 -5.35 -0.09 1.42
N PRO A 141 -4.33 -0.81 0.89
CA PRO A 141 -3.68 -1.86 1.67
C PRO A 141 -2.93 -1.32 2.88
N GLN A 142 -2.43 -0.07 2.87
CA GLN A 142 -1.87 0.55 4.07
C GLN A 142 -2.92 0.76 5.16
N LEU A 143 -4.10 1.30 4.79
CA LEU A 143 -5.20 1.49 5.74
C LEU A 143 -5.71 0.14 6.27
N ALA A 144 -5.74 -0.91 5.44
CA ALA A 144 -6.05 -2.26 5.89
C ALA A 144 -5.05 -2.76 6.95
N LEU A 145 -3.75 -2.46 6.80
CA LEU A 145 -2.76 -2.75 7.85
C LEU A 145 -3.05 -2.00 9.16
N GLU A 146 -3.48 -0.73 9.08
CA GLU A 146 -3.89 0.04 10.27
C GLU A 146 -5.07 -0.65 10.99
N VAL A 147 -6.10 -1.03 10.23
CA VAL A 147 -7.28 -1.74 10.77
C VAL A 147 -6.87 -3.05 11.43
N ILE A 148 -6.07 -3.87 10.74
CA ILE A 148 -5.71 -5.22 11.18
C ILE A 148 -4.77 -5.18 12.40
N THR A 149 -3.70 -4.40 12.34
CA THR A 149 -2.63 -4.46 13.36
C THR A 149 -2.88 -3.56 14.57
N LYS A 150 -3.69 -2.52 14.41
CA LYS A 150 -4.07 -1.61 15.50
C LYS A 150 -5.46 -1.88 16.06
N HIS A 151 -6.21 -2.82 15.45
CA HIS A 151 -7.59 -3.17 15.85
C HIS A 151 -8.53 -1.97 15.89
N ILE A 152 -8.39 -1.05 14.94
CA ILE A 152 -9.25 0.13 14.78
C ILE A 152 -10.28 -0.10 13.68
N SER A 153 -11.34 0.71 13.68
CA SER A 153 -12.34 0.65 12.60
C SER A 153 -11.79 1.24 11.30
N TRP A 154 -12.39 0.86 10.16
CA TRP A 154 -12.10 1.51 8.88
C TRP A 154 -12.34 3.02 8.93
N LYS A 155 -13.40 3.46 9.63
CA LYS A 155 -13.70 4.87 9.82
C LYS A 155 -12.55 5.60 10.50
N ASP A 156 -12.02 5.05 11.59
CA ASP A 156 -10.89 5.62 12.32
C ASP A 156 -9.61 5.62 11.46
N ALA A 157 -9.36 4.55 10.70
CA ALA A 157 -8.21 4.48 9.78
C ALA A 157 -8.30 5.55 8.67
N ILE A 158 -9.48 5.75 8.09
CA ILE A 158 -9.73 6.77 7.07
C ILE A 158 -9.58 8.19 7.64
N ASP A 159 -10.07 8.44 8.85
CA ASP A 159 -10.02 9.75 9.49
C ASP A 159 -8.62 10.13 9.93
N SER A 160 -7.82 9.15 10.39
CA SER A 160 -6.43 9.33 10.82
C SER A 160 -5.40 9.21 9.68
N ASP A 161 -5.83 9.00 8.44
CA ASP A 161 -4.93 8.85 7.29
C ASP A 161 -3.96 10.05 7.20
N TRP A 162 -2.66 9.75 7.21
CA TRP A 162 -1.60 10.75 7.14
C TRP A 162 -1.72 11.69 5.92
N ARG A 163 -2.38 11.25 4.86
CA ARG A 163 -2.64 12.06 3.66
C ARG A 163 -3.61 13.21 3.93
N LYS A 164 -4.47 13.04 4.94
CA LYS A 164 -5.37 14.10 5.43
C LYS A 164 -4.68 15.00 6.45
N THR A 165 -3.84 14.43 7.31
CA THR A 165 -3.18 15.12 8.43
C THR A 165 -1.84 15.75 8.05
N GLY A 166 -1.25 15.39 6.89
CA GLY A 166 0.06 15.87 6.45
C GLY A 166 1.24 15.23 7.19
N ASN A 167 1.02 14.20 8.00
CA ASN A 167 2.04 13.53 8.81
C ASN A 167 2.80 12.46 8.00
N TRP A 168 3.50 12.88 6.95
CA TRP A 168 4.33 11.97 6.17
C TRP A 168 5.51 11.43 6.99
N GLN A 169 5.88 10.16 6.74
CA GLN A 169 6.99 9.49 7.42
C GLN A 169 7.91 8.79 6.41
N HIS A 170 9.15 8.58 6.82
CA HIS A 170 10.16 7.81 6.07
C HIS A 170 9.97 6.28 6.22
N GLY A 171 8.74 5.83 6.25
CA GLY A 171 8.32 4.45 6.45
C GLY A 171 7.38 4.31 7.65
N TRP A 172 6.41 3.42 7.51
CA TRP A 172 5.45 3.08 8.57
C TRP A 172 5.75 1.69 9.08
N GLU A 173 5.98 1.58 10.38
CA GLU A 173 6.24 0.30 11.04
C GLU A 173 4.94 -0.37 11.47
N TYR A 174 4.82 -1.66 11.14
CA TYR A 174 3.74 -2.52 11.62
C TYR A 174 4.35 -3.79 12.21
N ILE A 175 3.82 -4.21 13.36
CA ILE A 175 4.16 -5.50 13.96
C ILE A 175 2.95 -6.40 13.78
N VAL A 176 3.13 -7.47 13.05
CA VAL A 176 2.09 -8.46 12.79
C VAL A 176 2.22 -9.58 13.81
N LYS A 177 1.22 -9.73 14.65
CA LYS A 177 1.16 -10.79 15.65
C LYS A 177 0.26 -11.93 15.16
N LYS A 178 0.41 -13.10 15.77
CA LYS A 178 -0.42 -14.26 15.42
C LYS A 178 -1.91 -13.99 15.67
N GLU A 179 -2.24 -13.20 16.66
CA GLU A 179 -3.60 -12.82 17.02
C GLU A 179 -4.28 -11.87 16.04
N ASP A 180 -3.52 -11.22 15.14
CA ASP A 180 -4.02 -10.32 14.10
C ASP A 180 -4.52 -11.09 12.87
N LEU A 181 -4.21 -12.39 12.78
CA LEU A 181 -4.42 -13.24 11.62
C LEU A 181 -5.63 -14.18 11.85
#